data_25c37aa7810244098e12544bcbebee17
#
_entry.id   25c37aa7810244098e12544bcbebee17
#
_cell.length_a   1.000
_cell.length_b   1.000
_cell.length_c   1.000
_cell.angle_alpha   90.00
_cell.angle_beta   90.00
_cell.angle_gamma   90.00
#
_symmetry.space_group_name_H-M   'P 1'
#
loop_
_entity.id
_entity.type
_entity.pdbx_description
1 polymer ?
#
loop_
_entity_poly.entity_id
_entity_poly.type
_entity_poly.pdbx_seq_one_letter_code
_entity_poly.pdbx_strand_id
1 'polypeptide(L)'
;MSLTMDMVLQQARPVLPVLVIEDISLALDLARALHAGGISVLEVTLRTPRALDALAAMRKELPDLLIGAGTLIHAEQFQEARDAGAQFAVSPGCTERLAAAAEDSGLPYLPGVMTPSEVLLALEYGYRSLKLFPANGATSIKMLKSFKGPFTGIRFCPTGGVTPDNLLSFLRLPNVACVGGTWIAPSNLVRARAWDQITQLAAEARALAGSLEQPA
;
A
#
# COMPACT_ATOMS: atom_id res chain seq x y z
N MET A 1 13.94 8.58 -15.07
CA MET A 1 12.84 9.20 -14.32
C MET A 1 12.91 8.73 -12.88
N SER A 2 12.76 9.63 -11.92
CA SER A 2 12.65 9.24 -10.50
C SER A 2 11.33 8.53 -10.25
N LEU A 3 11.30 7.55 -9.34
CA LEU A 3 10.09 6.87 -8.90
C LEU A 3 9.16 7.87 -8.22
N THR A 4 7.87 7.88 -8.59
CA THR A 4 6.84 8.70 -7.95
C THR A 4 5.81 7.82 -7.26
N MET A 5 5.08 8.37 -6.28
CA MET A 5 4.04 7.60 -5.58
C MET A 5 2.88 7.21 -6.52
N ASP A 6 2.56 8.02 -7.51
CA ASP A 6 1.55 7.66 -8.52
C ASP A 6 1.98 6.43 -9.34
N MET A 7 3.24 6.35 -9.74
CA MET A 7 3.79 5.16 -10.43
C MET A 7 3.72 3.92 -9.54
N VAL A 8 4.03 4.05 -8.25
CA VAL A 8 3.91 2.94 -7.28
C VAL A 8 2.47 2.46 -7.19
N LEU A 9 1.49 3.36 -7.06
CA LEU A 9 0.07 2.98 -6.96
C LEU A 9 -0.47 2.38 -8.26
N GLN A 10 -0.03 2.86 -9.43
CA GLN A 10 -0.39 2.29 -10.73
C GLN A 10 0.14 0.86 -10.85
N GLN A 11 1.41 0.63 -10.49
CA GLN A 11 2.01 -0.70 -10.52
C GLN A 11 1.40 -1.64 -9.46
N ALA A 12 0.96 -1.11 -8.31
CA ALA A 12 0.31 -1.87 -7.25
C ALA A 12 -1.11 -2.31 -7.60
N ARG A 13 -1.74 -1.76 -8.65
CA ARG A 13 -3.11 -2.13 -9.00
C ARG A 13 -3.24 -3.63 -9.29
N PRO A 14 -4.25 -4.31 -8.76
CA PRO A 14 -5.42 -3.79 -8.01
C PRO A 14 -5.18 -3.60 -6.51
N VAL A 15 -4.22 -4.28 -5.92
CA VAL A 15 -4.02 -4.32 -4.49
C VAL A 15 -2.56 -4.15 -4.11
N LEU A 16 -2.30 -3.25 -3.18
CA LEU A 16 -1.04 -3.13 -2.43
C LEU A 16 -1.14 -4.03 -1.18
N PRO A 17 -0.44 -5.17 -1.14
CA PRO A 17 -0.41 -6.02 0.05
C PRO A 17 0.17 -5.28 1.24
N VAL A 18 -0.54 -5.33 2.37
CA VAL A 18 -0.10 -4.76 3.64
C VAL A 18 0.38 -5.92 4.52
N LEU A 19 1.71 -6.08 4.61
CA LEU A 19 2.34 -7.25 5.21
C LEU A 19 2.79 -6.97 6.64
N VAL A 20 2.50 -7.93 7.54
CA VAL A 20 3.05 -7.97 8.89
C VAL A 20 4.01 -9.16 8.96
N ILE A 21 5.31 -8.90 9.09
CA ILE A 21 6.34 -9.93 9.13
C ILE A 21 6.73 -10.20 10.58
N GLU A 22 6.26 -11.31 11.12
CA GLU A 22 6.59 -11.78 12.48
C GLU A 22 7.87 -12.62 12.49
N ASP A 23 8.08 -13.42 11.43
CA ASP A 23 9.23 -14.30 11.23
C ASP A 23 9.92 -13.96 9.90
N ILE A 24 11.15 -13.49 10.00
CA ILE A 24 11.97 -13.10 8.84
C ILE A 24 12.24 -14.29 7.90
N SER A 25 12.28 -15.52 8.42
CA SER A 25 12.51 -16.72 7.61
C SER A 25 11.39 -16.99 6.59
N LEU A 26 10.20 -16.41 6.80
CA LEU A 26 9.04 -16.54 5.92
C LEU A 26 8.93 -15.40 4.89
N ALA A 27 9.71 -14.34 5.08
CA ALA A 27 9.56 -13.09 4.33
C ALA A 27 9.78 -13.27 2.82
N LEU A 28 10.85 -13.98 2.43
CA LEU A 28 11.20 -14.18 1.03
C LEU A 28 10.20 -15.09 0.31
N ASP A 29 9.77 -16.17 0.95
CA ASP A 29 8.82 -17.10 0.34
C ASP A 29 7.43 -16.47 0.21
N LEU A 30 7.01 -15.66 1.19
CA LEU A 30 5.79 -14.85 1.10
C LEU A 30 5.85 -13.90 -0.10
N ALA A 31 6.95 -13.17 -0.25
CA ALA A 31 7.11 -12.22 -1.35
C ALA A 31 7.12 -12.94 -2.71
N ARG A 32 7.78 -14.10 -2.82
CA ARG A 32 7.76 -14.94 -4.03
C ARG A 32 6.37 -15.47 -4.36
N ALA A 33 5.61 -15.91 -3.36
CA ALA A 33 4.24 -16.40 -3.55
C ALA A 33 3.31 -15.29 -4.06
N LEU A 34 3.40 -14.09 -3.49
CA LEU A 34 2.65 -12.92 -3.97
C LEU A 34 3.06 -12.52 -5.39
N HIS A 35 4.36 -12.56 -5.69
CA HIS A 35 4.88 -12.26 -7.02
C HIS A 35 4.42 -13.28 -8.06
N ALA A 36 4.44 -14.57 -7.74
CA ALA A 36 3.93 -15.64 -8.61
C ALA A 36 2.43 -15.44 -8.93
N GLY A 37 1.64 -14.87 -8.00
CA GLY A 37 0.26 -14.44 -8.23
C GLY A 37 0.11 -13.11 -8.98
N GLY A 38 1.25 -12.51 -9.41
CA GLY A 38 1.29 -11.31 -10.24
C GLY A 38 1.31 -9.99 -9.47
N ILE A 39 1.62 -10.00 -8.19
CA ILE A 39 1.84 -8.79 -7.38
C ILE A 39 3.31 -8.40 -7.46
N SER A 40 3.59 -7.14 -7.76
CA SER A 40 4.96 -6.61 -7.90
C SER A 40 5.30 -5.46 -6.94
N VAL A 41 4.35 -5.03 -6.12
CA VAL A 41 4.53 -3.97 -5.13
C VAL A 41 4.08 -4.47 -3.76
N LEU A 42 4.92 -4.32 -2.72
CA LEU A 42 4.66 -4.82 -1.37
C LEU A 42 4.87 -3.72 -0.33
N GLU A 43 3.97 -3.59 0.63
CA GLU A 43 4.11 -2.73 1.83
C GLU A 43 4.46 -3.61 3.03
N VAL A 44 5.71 -3.51 3.55
CA VAL A 44 6.15 -4.16 4.79
C VAL A 44 5.91 -3.19 5.94
N THR A 45 4.98 -3.53 6.84
CA THR A 45 4.61 -2.62 7.94
C THR A 45 5.59 -2.69 9.10
N LEU A 46 6.01 -1.52 9.63
CA LEU A 46 6.91 -1.41 10.79
C LEU A 46 6.18 -1.68 12.12
N ARG A 47 5.40 -2.78 12.17
CA ARG A 47 4.63 -3.22 13.34
C ARG A 47 5.34 -4.28 14.17
N THR A 48 6.46 -4.79 13.67
CA THR A 48 7.27 -5.81 14.35
C THR A 48 8.73 -5.40 14.37
N PRO A 49 9.51 -5.86 15.36
CA PRO A 49 10.96 -5.56 15.42
C PRO A 49 11.75 -6.13 14.23
N ARG A 50 11.17 -7.06 13.46
CA ARG A 50 11.82 -7.73 12.33
C ARG A 50 11.50 -7.09 10.98
N ALA A 51 10.66 -6.06 10.95
CA ALA A 51 10.14 -5.50 9.70
C ALA A 51 11.25 -4.93 8.80
N LEU A 52 12.18 -4.13 9.35
CA LEU A 52 13.28 -3.54 8.57
C LEU A 52 14.26 -4.60 8.06
N ASP A 53 14.59 -5.60 8.88
CA ASP A 53 15.45 -6.72 8.45
C ASP A 53 14.80 -7.52 7.31
N ALA A 54 13.49 -7.78 7.43
CA ALA A 54 12.73 -8.47 6.39
C ALA A 54 12.68 -7.66 5.09
N LEU A 55 12.46 -6.35 5.20
CA LEU A 55 12.45 -5.45 4.05
C LEU A 55 13.82 -5.46 3.35
N ALA A 56 14.91 -5.32 4.10
CA ALA A 56 16.27 -5.35 3.56
C ALA A 56 16.58 -6.68 2.84
N ALA A 57 16.18 -7.81 3.44
CA ALA A 57 16.34 -9.13 2.84
C ALA A 57 15.55 -9.26 1.52
N MET A 58 14.29 -8.83 1.52
CA MET A 58 13.45 -8.82 0.30
C MET A 58 14.06 -7.94 -0.80
N ARG A 59 14.53 -6.74 -0.46
CA ARG A 59 15.16 -5.83 -1.43
C ARG A 59 16.40 -6.41 -2.08
N LYS A 60 17.22 -7.10 -1.30
CA LYS A 60 18.45 -7.74 -1.79
C LYS A 60 18.17 -8.92 -2.71
N GLU A 61 17.23 -9.79 -2.32
CA GLU A 61 17.01 -11.07 -2.98
C GLU A 61 15.95 -11.02 -4.11
N LEU A 62 15.11 -9.98 -4.13
CA LEU A 62 14.00 -9.82 -5.06
C LEU A 62 14.01 -8.43 -5.70
N PRO A 63 15.02 -8.11 -6.52
CA PRO A 63 15.24 -6.76 -7.08
C PRO A 63 14.10 -6.30 -8.02
N ASP A 64 13.35 -7.23 -8.60
CA ASP A 64 12.23 -6.96 -9.51
C ASP A 64 10.97 -6.47 -8.80
N LEU A 65 10.90 -6.59 -7.45
CA LEU A 65 9.79 -6.12 -6.65
C LEU A 65 10.02 -4.68 -6.17
N LEU A 66 8.96 -3.88 -6.19
CA LEU A 66 8.92 -2.62 -5.45
C LEU A 66 8.51 -2.90 -4.01
N ILE A 67 9.39 -2.60 -3.06
CA ILE A 67 9.14 -2.85 -1.64
C ILE A 67 9.26 -1.55 -0.87
N GLY A 68 8.19 -1.20 -0.16
CA GLY A 68 8.14 -0.03 0.70
C GLY A 68 7.87 -0.36 2.15
N ALA A 69 8.16 0.61 3.01
CA ALA A 69 7.89 0.54 4.43
C ALA A 69 6.54 1.19 4.74
N GLY A 70 5.71 0.49 5.52
CA GLY A 70 4.40 0.98 5.95
C GLY A 70 4.29 1.17 7.45
N THR A 71 3.24 1.87 7.87
CA THR A 71 2.97 2.18 9.29
C THR A 71 4.06 3.05 9.92
N LEU A 72 4.64 3.98 9.14
CA LEU A 72 5.56 4.97 9.69
C LEU A 72 4.77 5.97 10.53
N ILE A 73 5.06 6.06 11.83
CA ILE A 73 4.39 6.93 12.79
C ILE A 73 5.36 7.87 13.52
N HIS A 74 6.66 7.72 13.25
CA HIS A 74 7.73 8.56 13.76
C HIS A 74 8.62 9.05 12.62
N ALA A 75 9.13 10.28 12.73
CA ALA A 75 9.97 10.91 11.71
C ALA A 75 11.24 10.10 11.41
N GLU A 76 11.86 9.55 12.44
CA GLU A 76 13.10 8.79 12.37
C GLU A 76 12.95 7.53 11.49
N GLN A 77 11.74 6.95 11.46
CA GLN A 77 11.45 5.74 10.66
C GLN A 77 11.61 5.93 9.15
N PHE A 78 11.52 7.17 8.65
CA PHE A 78 11.74 7.43 7.21
C PHE A 78 13.21 7.18 6.83
N GLN A 79 14.15 7.65 7.65
CA GLN A 79 15.56 7.38 7.41
C GLN A 79 15.90 5.91 7.62
N GLU A 80 15.40 5.28 8.68
CA GLU A 80 15.57 3.85 8.94
C GLU A 80 15.05 2.99 7.78
N ALA A 81 13.87 3.32 7.25
CA ALA A 81 13.28 2.64 6.09
C ALA A 81 14.15 2.81 4.83
N ARG A 82 14.63 4.03 4.58
CA ARG A 82 15.54 4.32 3.47
C ARG A 82 16.84 3.51 3.56
N ASP A 83 17.45 3.48 4.75
CA ASP A 83 18.70 2.74 4.99
C ASP A 83 18.52 1.23 4.84
N ALA A 84 17.33 0.71 5.17
CA ALA A 84 16.94 -0.67 4.90
C ALA A 84 16.62 -0.95 3.41
N GLY A 85 16.64 0.08 2.55
CA GLY A 85 16.42 -0.03 1.12
C GLY A 85 14.97 0.09 0.67
N ALA A 86 14.06 0.62 1.51
CA ALA A 86 12.70 0.92 1.09
C ALA A 86 12.69 1.85 -0.13
N GLN A 87 11.76 1.62 -1.04
CA GLN A 87 11.60 2.40 -2.27
C GLN A 87 10.44 3.39 -2.18
N PHE A 88 9.56 3.23 -1.21
CA PHE A 88 8.49 4.16 -0.86
C PHE A 88 8.12 4.01 0.62
N ALA A 89 7.41 5.00 1.15
CA ALA A 89 6.95 5.05 2.52
C ALA A 89 5.44 5.24 2.60
N VAL A 90 4.80 4.65 3.63
CA VAL A 90 3.36 4.75 3.88
C VAL A 90 3.11 4.99 5.36
N SER A 91 2.22 5.92 5.69
CA SER A 91 1.81 6.17 7.07
C SER A 91 0.29 6.02 7.26
N PRO A 92 -0.18 5.78 8.48
CA PRO A 92 -1.61 5.74 8.77
C PRO A 92 -2.26 7.12 8.86
N GLY A 93 -1.49 8.18 8.99
CA GLY A 93 -1.92 9.57 9.10
C GLY A 93 -0.90 10.52 8.49
N CYS A 94 -1.23 11.81 8.39
CA CYS A 94 -0.34 12.85 7.90
C CYS A 94 -0.18 13.93 8.98
N THR A 95 1.07 14.23 9.36
CA THR A 95 1.43 15.36 10.20
C THR A 95 2.54 16.14 9.52
N GLU A 96 2.70 17.42 9.87
CA GLU A 96 3.80 18.26 9.37
C GLU A 96 5.17 17.60 9.60
N ARG A 97 5.38 17.02 10.78
CA ARG A 97 6.63 16.35 11.14
C ARG A 97 6.91 15.12 10.26
N LEU A 98 5.89 14.30 9.95
CA LEU A 98 6.04 13.16 9.05
C LEU A 98 6.25 13.60 7.60
N ALA A 99 5.55 14.66 7.16
CA ALA A 99 5.71 15.20 5.83
C ALA A 99 7.12 15.77 5.59
N ALA A 100 7.67 16.52 6.55
CA ALA A 100 9.04 17.01 6.49
C ALA A 100 10.06 15.86 6.48
N ALA A 101 9.89 14.85 7.32
CA ALA A 101 10.79 13.68 7.33
C ALA A 101 10.72 12.87 6.03
N ALA A 102 9.55 12.79 5.39
CA ALA A 102 9.40 12.16 4.09
C ALA A 102 10.17 12.92 3.00
N GLU A 103 10.08 14.25 3.00
CA GLU A 103 10.83 15.12 2.08
C GLU A 103 12.35 14.93 2.26
N ASP A 104 12.84 15.02 3.50
CA ASP A 104 14.27 14.84 3.84
C ASP A 104 14.78 13.45 3.43
N SER A 105 13.96 12.40 3.58
CA SER A 105 14.33 11.05 3.17
C SER A 105 14.41 10.87 1.66
N GLY A 106 13.68 11.68 0.88
CA GLY A 106 13.55 11.55 -0.56
C GLY A 106 12.76 10.32 -1.02
N LEU A 107 12.07 9.61 -0.11
CA LEU A 107 11.21 8.49 -0.46
C LEU A 107 9.87 9.00 -1.02
N PRO A 108 9.35 8.42 -2.13
CA PRO A 108 7.96 8.58 -2.50
C PRO A 108 7.06 8.24 -1.31
N TYR A 109 6.16 9.14 -0.93
CA TYR A 109 5.39 9.00 0.30
C TYR A 109 3.89 8.97 0.05
N LEU A 110 3.21 8.03 0.72
CA LEU A 110 1.76 7.85 0.73
C LEU A 110 1.21 8.18 2.12
N PRO A 111 0.88 9.45 2.42
CA PRO A 111 0.31 9.86 3.70
C PRO A 111 -1.12 9.35 3.86
N GLY A 112 -1.46 8.92 5.10
CA GLY A 112 -2.82 8.56 5.48
C GLY A 112 -3.68 9.79 5.74
N VAL A 113 -4.95 9.74 5.32
CA VAL A 113 -5.95 10.78 5.54
C VAL A 113 -7.33 10.15 5.76
N MET A 114 -8.20 10.85 6.48
CA MET A 114 -9.61 10.46 6.67
C MET A 114 -10.56 11.64 6.48
N THR A 115 -10.11 12.87 6.71
CA THR A 115 -10.93 14.07 6.69
C THR A 115 -10.51 15.05 5.59
N PRO A 116 -11.38 15.97 5.16
CA PRO A 116 -11.01 17.03 4.22
C PRO A 116 -9.83 17.90 4.69
N SER A 117 -9.72 18.17 5.99
CA SER A 117 -8.62 18.97 6.55
C SER A 117 -7.27 18.25 6.41
N GLU A 118 -7.25 16.93 6.61
CA GLU A 118 -6.04 16.13 6.41
C GLU A 118 -5.66 16.04 4.92
N VAL A 119 -6.65 15.99 4.01
CA VAL A 119 -6.39 16.08 2.57
C VAL A 119 -5.77 17.43 2.21
N LEU A 120 -6.28 18.55 2.78
CA LEU A 120 -5.72 19.89 2.56
C LEU A 120 -4.28 19.97 3.07
N LEU A 121 -4.01 19.46 4.28
CA LEU A 121 -2.65 19.39 4.82
C LEU A 121 -1.71 18.61 3.88
N ALA A 122 -2.12 17.45 3.42
CA ALA A 122 -1.32 16.67 2.48
C ALA A 122 -1.05 17.41 1.16
N LEU A 123 -2.04 18.18 0.67
CA LEU A 123 -1.90 18.99 -0.53
C LEU A 123 -0.92 20.17 -0.35
N GLU A 124 -0.85 20.79 0.83
CA GLU A 124 0.11 21.87 1.15
C GLU A 124 1.55 21.36 1.01
N TYR A 125 1.81 20.08 1.31
CA TYR A 125 3.08 19.41 1.10
C TYR A 125 3.24 18.80 -0.32
N GLY A 126 2.31 19.05 -1.23
CA GLY A 126 2.38 18.61 -2.63
C GLY A 126 1.96 17.16 -2.87
N TYR A 127 1.49 16.43 -1.87
CA TYR A 127 1.06 15.03 -2.03
C TYR A 127 -0.28 14.94 -2.75
N ARG A 128 -0.33 14.17 -3.84
CA ARG A 128 -1.55 13.94 -4.63
C ARG A 128 -1.96 12.47 -4.68
N SER A 129 -1.14 11.58 -4.17
CA SER A 129 -1.45 10.18 -3.91
C SER A 129 -1.59 10.00 -2.40
N LEU A 130 -2.78 9.58 -1.92
CA LEU A 130 -3.11 9.54 -0.50
C LEU A 130 -3.68 8.17 -0.12
N LYS A 131 -3.36 7.70 1.09
CA LYS A 131 -4.00 6.53 1.68
C LYS A 131 -5.27 6.98 2.40
N LEU A 132 -6.45 6.46 2.04
CA LEU A 132 -7.64 6.63 2.86
C LEU A 132 -7.65 5.55 3.95
N PHE A 133 -7.53 5.95 5.23
CA PHE A 133 -7.42 4.99 6.34
C PHE A 133 -8.13 5.51 7.60
N PRO A 134 -8.93 4.63 8.28
CA PRO A 134 -9.37 3.30 7.86
C PRO A 134 -10.51 3.34 6.83
N ALA A 135 -10.47 2.45 5.82
CA ALA A 135 -11.50 2.39 4.78
C ALA A 135 -12.63 1.43 5.18
N ASN A 136 -13.68 1.98 5.79
CA ASN A 136 -14.81 1.21 6.31
C ASN A 136 -15.92 1.03 5.26
N GLY A 137 -15.73 0.12 4.31
CA GLY A 137 -16.76 -0.33 3.37
C GLY A 137 -17.58 0.79 2.71
N ALA A 138 -18.91 0.73 2.83
CA ALA A 138 -19.84 1.64 2.17
C ALA A 138 -19.66 3.13 2.58
N THR A 139 -19.27 3.41 3.82
CA THR A 139 -19.04 4.77 4.31
C THR A 139 -17.87 5.42 3.59
N SER A 140 -16.77 4.70 3.44
CA SER A 140 -15.58 5.21 2.74
C SER A 140 -15.82 5.36 1.24
N ILE A 141 -16.64 4.50 0.62
CA ILE A 141 -17.05 4.65 -0.78
C ILE A 141 -17.86 5.94 -0.97
N LYS A 142 -18.81 6.26 -0.07
CA LYS A 142 -19.54 7.53 -0.11
C LYS A 142 -18.61 8.74 0.07
N MET A 143 -17.68 8.66 1.01
CA MET A 143 -16.68 9.70 1.25
C MET A 143 -15.81 9.96 0.01
N LEU A 144 -15.25 8.92 -0.61
CA LEU A 144 -14.44 9.05 -1.82
C LEU A 144 -15.22 9.66 -2.99
N LYS A 145 -16.52 9.32 -3.13
CA LYS A 145 -17.40 9.97 -4.10
C LYS A 145 -17.55 11.47 -3.83
N SER A 146 -17.70 11.85 -2.56
CA SER A 146 -17.80 13.27 -2.15
C SER A 146 -16.48 14.01 -2.36
N PHE A 147 -15.34 13.37 -2.14
CA PHE A 147 -14.02 13.97 -2.33
C PHE A 147 -13.68 14.26 -3.81
N LYS A 148 -14.32 13.56 -4.76
CA LYS A 148 -14.07 13.75 -6.19
C LYS A 148 -14.29 15.20 -6.65
N GLY A 149 -15.28 15.89 -6.09
CA GLY A 149 -15.59 17.28 -6.48
C GLY A 149 -14.52 18.27 -6.03
N PRO A 150 -14.31 18.44 -4.72
CA PRO A 150 -13.37 19.46 -4.20
C PRO A 150 -11.89 19.10 -4.41
N PHE A 151 -11.53 17.81 -4.53
CA PHE A 151 -10.15 17.34 -4.58
C PHE A 151 -9.81 16.72 -5.96
N THR A 152 -9.88 17.54 -6.99
CA THR A 152 -9.54 17.12 -8.37
C THR A 152 -8.05 16.77 -8.48
N GLY A 153 -7.75 15.69 -9.20
CA GLY A 153 -6.37 15.24 -9.43
C GLY A 153 -5.74 14.48 -8.25
N ILE A 154 -6.51 14.21 -7.18
CA ILE A 154 -6.06 13.35 -6.08
C ILE A 154 -6.39 11.87 -6.40
N ARG A 155 -5.43 10.99 -6.10
CA ARG A 155 -5.58 9.54 -6.22
C ARG A 155 -5.52 8.91 -4.83
N PHE A 156 -6.48 8.03 -4.54
CA PHE A 156 -6.58 7.37 -3.25
C PHE A 156 -6.22 5.88 -3.32
N CYS A 157 -5.62 5.39 -2.22
CA CYS A 157 -5.44 3.98 -1.91
C CYS A 157 -6.22 3.66 -0.61
N PRO A 158 -7.53 3.31 -0.70
CA PRO A 158 -8.31 2.90 0.45
C PRO A 158 -7.71 1.66 1.11
N THR A 159 -7.52 1.71 2.44
CA THR A 159 -6.85 0.65 3.21
C THR A 159 -7.54 0.43 4.56
N GLY A 160 -7.60 -0.81 5.04
CA GLY A 160 -8.17 -1.14 6.36
C GLY A 160 -9.70 -1.32 6.34
N GLY A 161 -10.16 -2.48 5.88
CA GLY A 161 -11.59 -2.83 5.72
C GLY A 161 -11.97 -3.15 4.28
N VAL A 162 -10.97 -3.17 3.37
CA VAL A 162 -11.17 -3.70 2.02
C VAL A 162 -11.08 -5.23 2.06
N THR A 163 -11.99 -5.88 1.35
CA THR A 163 -12.12 -7.34 1.21
C THR A 163 -12.34 -7.69 -0.25
N PRO A 164 -12.22 -8.97 -0.67
CA PRO A 164 -12.56 -9.38 -2.03
C PRO A 164 -13.97 -8.95 -2.46
N ASP A 165 -14.95 -8.99 -1.55
CA ASP A 165 -16.36 -8.67 -1.82
C ASP A 165 -16.59 -7.19 -2.17
N ASN A 166 -15.81 -6.28 -1.57
CA ASN A 166 -15.97 -4.84 -1.79
C ASN A 166 -14.88 -4.22 -2.69
N LEU A 167 -13.88 -5.00 -3.10
CA LEU A 167 -12.74 -4.58 -3.93
C LEU A 167 -13.20 -3.81 -5.18
N LEU A 168 -14.09 -4.39 -5.97
CA LEU A 168 -14.58 -3.77 -7.20
C LEU A 168 -15.36 -2.48 -6.95
N SER A 169 -16.05 -2.38 -5.80
CA SER A 169 -16.79 -1.17 -5.43
C SER A 169 -15.86 0.02 -5.19
N PHE A 170 -14.64 -0.23 -4.69
CA PHE A 170 -13.59 0.80 -4.59
C PHE A 170 -12.92 1.07 -5.94
N LEU A 171 -12.50 0.05 -6.67
CA LEU A 171 -11.73 0.20 -7.90
C LEU A 171 -12.51 0.86 -9.05
N ARG A 172 -13.84 0.84 -9.00
CA ARG A 172 -14.72 1.56 -9.96
C ARG A 172 -14.75 3.07 -9.73
N LEU A 173 -14.24 3.57 -8.60
CA LEU A 173 -14.19 5.00 -8.34
C LEU A 173 -13.02 5.62 -9.12
N PRO A 174 -13.25 6.70 -9.90
CA PRO A 174 -12.23 7.26 -10.77
C PRO A 174 -11.06 7.90 -10.02
N ASN A 175 -11.24 8.25 -8.74
CA ASN A 175 -10.21 8.77 -7.85
C ASN A 175 -9.53 7.68 -7.00
N VAL A 176 -9.77 6.39 -7.26
CA VAL A 176 -9.08 5.27 -6.62
C VAL A 176 -8.07 4.65 -7.58
N ALA A 177 -6.79 4.63 -7.18
CA ALA A 177 -5.72 4.06 -7.98
C ALA A 177 -5.61 2.54 -7.78
N CYS A 178 -5.52 2.11 -6.54
CA CYS A 178 -5.50 0.72 -6.09
C CYS A 178 -6.10 0.67 -4.69
N VAL A 179 -6.13 -0.49 -4.04
CA VAL A 179 -6.53 -0.62 -2.64
C VAL A 179 -5.40 -1.22 -1.81
N GLY A 180 -5.36 -0.92 -0.49
CA GLY A 180 -4.48 -1.62 0.44
C GLY A 180 -5.21 -2.79 1.11
N GLY A 181 -4.59 -3.97 1.14
CA GLY A 181 -5.25 -5.16 1.65
C GLY A 181 -4.36 -6.13 2.43
N THR A 182 -4.88 -6.63 3.54
CA THR A 182 -4.23 -7.67 4.34
C THR A 182 -4.75 -9.07 4.01
N TRP A 183 -5.94 -9.18 3.40
CA TRP A 183 -6.58 -10.46 3.08
C TRP A 183 -5.80 -11.32 2.09
N ILE A 184 -4.94 -10.68 1.29
CA ILE A 184 -4.14 -11.35 0.27
C ILE A 184 -2.97 -12.15 0.86
N ALA A 185 -2.60 -11.87 2.11
CA ALA A 185 -1.57 -12.58 2.88
C ALA A 185 -2.03 -12.82 4.32
N PRO A 186 -3.07 -13.65 4.54
CA PRO A 186 -3.59 -13.92 5.88
C PRO A 186 -2.53 -14.57 6.77
N SER A 187 -2.38 -14.09 8.01
CA SER A 187 -1.31 -14.55 8.91
C SER A 187 -1.36 -16.06 9.24
N ASN A 188 -2.54 -16.66 9.22
CA ASN A 188 -2.68 -18.12 9.38
C ASN A 188 -2.06 -18.90 8.20
N LEU A 189 -2.26 -18.44 6.96
CA LEU A 189 -1.66 -19.04 5.77
C LEU A 189 -0.15 -18.82 5.72
N VAL A 190 0.32 -17.62 6.11
CA VAL A 190 1.76 -17.31 6.18
C VAL A 190 2.45 -18.24 7.18
N ARG A 191 1.91 -18.36 8.42
CA ARG A 191 2.45 -19.28 9.44
C ARG A 191 2.40 -20.76 9.02
N ALA A 192 1.35 -21.14 8.28
CA ALA A 192 1.22 -22.49 7.73
C ALA A 192 2.10 -22.76 6.49
N ARG A 193 2.82 -21.74 5.99
CA ARG A 193 3.59 -21.79 4.73
C ARG A 193 2.75 -22.24 3.54
N ALA A 194 1.48 -21.87 3.52
CA ALA A 194 0.53 -22.25 2.46
C ALA A 194 0.69 -21.34 1.23
N TRP A 195 1.88 -21.37 0.62
CA TRP A 195 2.31 -20.45 -0.44
C TRP A 195 1.42 -20.51 -1.68
N ASP A 196 0.99 -21.70 -2.08
CA ASP A 196 0.10 -21.87 -3.22
C ASP A 196 -1.24 -21.15 -3.02
N GLN A 197 -1.78 -21.19 -1.78
CA GLN A 197 -3.02 -20.48 -1.46
C GLN A 197 -2.82 -18.97 -1.50
N ILE A 198 -1.67 -18.45 -1.04
CA ILE A 198 -1.34 -17.03 -1.13
C ILE A 198 -1.19 -16.60 -2.59
N THR A 199 -0.50 -17.42 -3.42
CA THR A 199 -0.40 -17.19 -4.87
C THR A 199 -1.78 -17.14 -5.51
N GLN A 200 -2.68 -18.04 -5.14
CA GLN A 200 -4.04 -18.06 -5.65
C GLN A 200 -4.83 -16.82 -5.26
N LEU A 201 -4.78 -16.37 -3.98
CA LEU A 201 -5.43 -15.15 -3.54
C LEU A 201 -4.94 -13.92 -4.31
N ALA A 202 -3.65 -13.85 -4.61
CA ALA A 202 -3.06 -12.79 -5.40
C ALA A 202 -3.57 -12.80 -6.86
N ALA A 203 -3.60 -13.99 -7.48
CA ALA A 203 -4.10 -14.17 -8.84
C ALA A 203 -5.60 -13.85 -8.96
N GLU A 204 -6.40 -14.27 -7.98
CA GLU A 204 -7.84 -13.98 -7.92
C GLU A 204 -8.11 -12.48 -7.81
N ALA A 205 -7.36 -11.74 -6.96
CA ALA A 205 -7.48 -10.30 -6.84
C ALA A 205 -7.19 -9.59 -8.17
N ARG A 206 -6.19 -10.05 -8.91
CA ARG A 206 -5.86 -9.52 -10.25
C ARG A 206 -6.94 -9.84 -11.27
N ALA A 207 -7.43 -11.07 -11.30
CA ALA A 207 -8.49 -11.49 -12.22
C ALA A 207 -9.77 -10.70 -12.01
N LEU A 208 -10.17 -10.45 -10.75
CA LEU A 208 -11.32 -9.61 -10.43
C LEU A 208 -11.17 -8.20 -11.01
N ALA A 209 -10.00 -7.59 -10.88
CA ALA A 209 -9.75 -6.25 -11.41
C ALA A 209 -9.69 -6.20 -12.93
N GLY A 210 -9.19 -7.25 -13.58
CA GLY A 210 -9.17 -7.37 -15.05
C GLY A 210 -10.57 -7.28 -15.68
N SER A 211 -11.62 -7.67 -14.95
CA SER A 211 -13.01 -7.52 -15.38
C SER A 211 -13.48 -6.06 -15.52
N LEU A 212 -12.74 -5.09 -14.93
CA LEU A 212 -13.04 -3.65 -15.06
C LEU A 212 -12.43 -3.02 -16.31
N GLU A 213 -11.48 -3.69 -16.95
CA GLU A 213 -10.73 -3.17 -18.10
C GLU A 213 -11.32 -3.66 -19.43
N GLN A 214 -12.26 -4.61 -19.40
CA GLN A 214 -12.99 -5.05 -20.60
C GLN A 214 -14.11 -4.06 -20.90
N PRO A 215 -14.11 -3.42 -22.09
CA PRO A 215 -15.25 -2.61 -22.52
C PRO A 215 -16.49 -3.50 -22.64
N ALA A 216 -17.62 -3.01 -22.10
CA ALA A 216 -18.93 -3.63 -22.25
C ALA A 216 -19.42 -3.55 -23.71
#